data_49009a77c5ef65ed3ffb0fd8c567d992
#
_entry.id   49009a77c5ef65ed3ffb0fd8c567d992
#
_cell.length_a   1.000
_cell.length_b   1.000
_cell.length_c   1.000
_cell.angle_alpha   90.00
_cell.angle_beta   90.00
_cell.angle_gamma   90.00
#
_symmetry.space_group_name_H-M   'P 1'
#
loop_
_entity.id
_entity.type
_entity.pdbx_description
1 polymer ?
#
loop_
_entity_poly.entity_id
_entity_poly.type
_entity_poly.pdbx_seq_one_letter_code
_entity_poly.pdbx_strand_id
1 'polypeptide(L)'
;MTQWGRVPRAMLFFLRTWLPAFALALALPALARGPAPGEGVALRSLPREAQSTYALVLSGGPFPYAKDGVTFGNREGALPGRKRGYYREYTVPTPGARNRGARRIVCGGAPEEWSRNRPAACYYTDDHYATFRQIRE
;
A
#
# COMPACT_ATOMS: atom_id res chain seq x y z
N MET A 1 -77.16 -32.74 -49.81
CA MET A 1 -76.41 -34.00 -49.86
C MET A 1 -74.99 -33.74 -49.35
N THR A 2 -74.77 -34.23 -48.20
CA THR A 2 -73.56 -34.65 -47.49
C THR A 2 -72.25 -34.62 -48.25
N GLN A 3 -71.24 -33.94 -47.76
CA GLN A 3 -69.86 -34.46 -47.72
C GLN A 3 -69.07 -33.85 -46.57
N TRP A 4 -68.61 -34.72 -45.74
CA TRP A 4 -67.76 -34.47 -44.63
C TRP A 4 -66.33 -34.23 -45.08
N GLY A 5 -65.76 -33.08 -44.80
CA GLY A 5 -64.37 -32.77 -45.04
C GLY A 5 -63.59 -32.81 -43.72
N ARG A 6 -62.64 -33.73 -43.70
CA ARG A 6 -61.77 -34.04 -42.52
C ARG A 6 -60.82 -32.88 -42.21
N VAL A 7 -60.76 -32.52 -40.92
CA VAL A 7 -59.73 -31.64 -40.39
C VAL A 7 -58.36 -32.34 -40.39
N PRO A 8 -57.30 -31.77 -40.92
CA PRO A 8 -55.97 -32.28 -40.66
C PRO A 8 -55.44 -31.76 -39.32
N ARG A 9 -54.92 -32.67 -38.58
CA ARG A 9 -54.23 -32.46 -37.29
C ARG A 9 -53.08 -31.47 -37.49
N ALA A 10 -53.15 -30.33 -36.77
CA ALA A 10 -52.08 -29.40 -36.65
C ALA A 10 -50.91 -30.04 -35.89
N MET A 11 -49.79 -30.11 -36.59
CA MET A 11 -48.52 -30.54 -36.07
C MET A 11 -47.96 -29.43 -35.17
N LEU A 12 -47.99 -29.63 -33.87
CA LEU A 12 -47.35 -28.73 -32.91
C LEU A 12 -45.83 -28.85 -33.05
N PHE A 13 -45.23 -27.87 -33.77
CA PHE A 13 -43.80 -27.66 -33.73
C PHE A 13 -43.47 -27.00 -32.39
N PHE A 14 -42.89 -27.79 -31.48
CA PHE A 14 -42.21 -27.29 -30.30
C PHE A 14 -40.96 -26.54 -30.75
N LEU A 15 -41.05 -25.23 -30.83
CA LEU A 15 -39.90 -24.35 -30.95
C LEU A 15 -39.19 -24.33 -29.57
N ARG A 16 -38.20 -25.20 -29.42
CA ARG A 16 -37.26 -25.13 -28.28
C ARG A 16 -36.42 -23.89 -28.49
N THR A 17 -36.82 -22.79 -27.90
CA THR A 17 -35.97 -21.60 -27.76
C THR A 17 -34.84 -21.92 -26.78
N TRP A 18 -33.66 -22.16 -27.31
CA TRP A 18 -32.43 -22.16 -26.58
C TRP A 18 -32.12 -20.71 -26.17
N LEU A 19 -32.38 -20.35 -24.96
CA LEU A 19 -31.84 -19.15 -24.34
C LEU A 19 -30.37 -19.42 -23.96
N PRO A 20 -29.40 -18.72 -24.55
CA PRO A 20 -28.05 -18.78 -24.02
C PRO A 20 -28.07 -18.06 -22.68
N ALA A 21 -27.83 -18.82 -21.61
CA ALA A 21 -27.53 -18.24 -20.31
C ALA A 21 -26.23 -17.45 -20.43
N PHE A 22 -26.34 -16.12 -20.59
CA PHE A 22 -25.23 -15.20 -20.44
C PHE A 22 -24.82 -15.22 -18.97
N ALA A 23 -23.84 -16.05 -18.65
CA ALA A 23 -23.14 -15.98 -17.37
C ALA A 23 -22.35 -14.67 -17.36
N LEU A 24 -22.96 -13.62 -16.79
CA LEU A 24 -22.29 -12.37 -16.49
C LEU A 24 -21.24 -12.68 -15.39
N ALA A 25 -20.03 -13.01 -15.81
CA ALA A 25 -18.90 -13.10 -14.91
C ALA A 25 -18.64 -11.69 -14.36
N LEU A 26 -19.15 -11.42 -13.15
CA LEU A 26 -18.76 -10.28 -12.36
C LEU A 26 -17.27 -10.43 -12.03
N ALA A 27 -16.42 -9.88 -12.89
CA ALA A 27 -15.02 -9.65 -12.56
C ALA A 27 -15.00 -8.63 -11.41
N LEU A 28 -14.91 -9.13 -10.18
CA LEU A 28 -14.59 -8.30 -9.04
C LEU A 28 -13.21 -7.69 -9.30
N PRO A 29 -13.08 -6.35 -9.26
CA PRO A 29 -11.75 -5.76 -9.28
C PRO A 29 -10.97 -6.37 -8.12
N ALA A 30 -9.88 -7.06 -8.42
CA ALA A 30 -8.88 -7.39 -7.43
C ALA A 30 -8.36 -6.04 -6.92
N LEU A 31 -8.92 -5.57 -5.81
CA LEU A 31 -8.31 -4.51 -5.03
C LEU A 31 -6.92 -5.01 -4.70
N ALA A 32 -5.91 -4.46 -5.41
CA ALA A 32 -4.52 -4.64 -5.05
C ALA A 32 -4.40 -4.16 -3.60
N ARG A 33 -4.49 -5.12 -2.65
CA ARG A 33 -4.13 -4.86 -1.28
C ARG A 33 -2.65 -4.49 -1.32
N GLY A 34 -2.37 -3.22 -1.11
CA GLY A 34 -1.04 -2.85 -0.65
C GLY A 34 -0.68 -3.72 0.56
N PRO A 35 0.60 -3.92 0.88
CA PRO A 35 1.00 -4.74 2.01
C PRO A 35 0.16 -4.37 3.22
N ALA A 36 -0.43 -5.38 3.86
CA ALA A 36 -1.30 -5.18 5.00
C ALA A 36 -0.56 -4.35 6.06
N PRO A 37 -1.24 -3.41 6.75
CA PRO A 37 -0.64 -2.72 7.88
C PRO A 37 -0.19 -3.78 8.89
N GLY A 38 1.13 -4.05 8.94
CA GLY A 38 1.69 -5.10 9.79
C GLY A 38 2.76 -5.98 9.14
N GLU A 39 2.83 -6.08 7.82
CA GLU A 39 3.98 -6.71 7.18
C GLU A 39 5.19 -5.77 7.22
N GLY A 40 6.06 -6.03 8.21
CA GLY A 40 7.32 -5.32 8.33
C GLY A 40 8.29 -5.74 7.24
N VAL A 41 9.22 -4.86 6.90
CA VAL A 41 10.34 -5.14 6.01
C VAL A 41 11.60 -5.34 6.85
N ALA A 42 12.35 -6.41 6.58
CA ALA A 42 13.63 -6.59 7.26
C ALA A 42 14.62 -5.49 6.86
N LEU A 43 15.30 -4.88 7.83
CA LEU A 43 16.28 -3.82 7.56
C LEU A 43 17.30 -4.23 6.50
N ARG A 44 17.80 -5.46 6.59
CA ARG A 44 18.79 -6.00 5.64
C ARG A 44 18.29 -6.13 4.21
N SER A 45 16.97 -6.14 3.98
CA SER A 45 16.38 -6.22 2.63
C SER A 45 16.10 -4.85 2.01
N LEU A 46 16.27 -3.78 2.78
CA LEU A 46 16.18 -2.42 2.28
C LEU A 46 17.43 -2.03 1.47
N PRO A 47 17.34 -1.02 0.60
CA PRO A 47 18.50 -0.45 -0.06
C PRO A 47 19.59 -0.04 0.93
N ARG A 48 20.85 -0.11 0.54
CA ARG A 48 22.00 0.26 1.41
C ARG A 48 21.90 1.66 1.98
N GLU A 49 21.39 2.59 1.17
CA GLU A 49 21.16 3.97 1.60
C GLU A 49 20.15 4.06 2.74
N ALA A 50 19.09 3.23 2.71
CA ALA A 50 18.13 3.16 3.80
C ALA A 50 18.73 2.54 5.07
N GLN A 51 19.55 1.50 4.93
CA GLN A 51 20.27 0.91 6.05
C GLN A 51 21.22 1.92 6.70
N SER A 52 21.97 2.69 5.88
CA SER A 52 22.86 3.74 6.36
C SER A 52 22.11 4.88 7.06
N THR A 53 21.00 5.32 6.48
CA THR A 53 20.15 6.34 7.11
C THR A 53 19.57 5.85 8.44
N TYR A 54 19.13 4.60 8.51
CA TYR A 54 18.64 4.01 9.77
C TYR A 54 19.73 4.00 10.84
N ALA A 55 20.96 3.63 10.50
CA ALA A 55 22.09 3.68 11.41
C ALA A 55 22.40 5.11 11.90
N LEU A 56 22.30 6.12 11.00
CA LEU A 56 22.42 7.52 11.39
C LEU A 56 21.34 7.96 12.35
N VAL A 57 20.10 7.53 12.13
CA VAL A 57 18.98 7.82 13.05
C VAL A 57 19.28 7.29 14.44
N LEU A 58 19.75 6.05 14.55
CA LEU A 58 20.11 5.44 15.85
C LEU A 58 21.29 6.12 16.52
N SER A 59 22.23 6.66 15.75
CA SER A 59 23.42 7.37 16.29
C SER A 59 23.16 8.85 16.59
N GLY A 60 22.00 9.40 16.21
CA GLY A 60 21.70 10.81 16.40
C GLY A 60 22.30 11.75 15.36
N GLY A 61 22.77 11.24 14.22
CA GLY A 61 23.39 12.01 13.14
C GLY A 61 24.92 11.99 13.17
N PRO A 62 25.58 12.96 12.50
CA PRO A 62 25.01 14.12 11.80
C PRO A 62 24.23 13.75 10.54
N PHE A 63 23.19 14.52 10.25
CA PHE A 63 22.32 14.27 9.08
C PHE A 63 22.71 15.18 7.90
N PRO A 64 22.72 14.63 6.66
CA PRO A 64 23.18 15.38 5.49
C PRO A 64 22.14 16.37 4.94
N TYR A 65 20.86 16.25 5.30
CA TYR A 65 19.79 17.09 4.77
C TYR A 65 19.19 17.97 5.87
N ALA A 66 18.96 19.25 5.55
CA ALA A 66 18.40 20.21 6.50
C ALA A 66 17.01 19.82 7.04
N LYS A 67 16.27 19.01 6.29
CA LYS A 67 14.95 18.52 6.72
C LYS A 67 14.98 17.20 7.51
N ASP A 68 16.15 16.63 7.72
CA ASP A 68 16.25 15.43 8.53
C ASP A 68 15.96 15.75 10.01
N GLY A 69 15.14 14.89 10.62
CA GLY A 69 14.71 15.08 12.01
C GLY A 69 13.54 16.04 12.21
N VAL A 70 12.99 16.64 11.14
CA VAL A 70 11.78 17.48 11.27
C VAL A 70 10.55 16.63 11.53
N THR A 71 9.51 17.24 12.11
CA THR A 71 8.25 16.58 12.37
C THR A 71 7.56 16.14 11.08
N PHE A 72 7.20 14.87 11.01
CA PHE A 72 6.32 14.33 9.99
C PHE A 72 4.86 14.39 10.47
N GLY A 73 4.00 15.07 9.74
CA GLY A 73 2.65 15.40 10.21
C GLY A 73 1.62 14.28 10.11
N ASN A 74 1.92 13.18 9.41
CA ASN A 74 0.99 12.05 9.19
C ASN A 74 -0.43 12.47 8.78
N ARG A 75 -0.56 13.49 7.95
CA ARG A 75 -1.85 14.10 7.57
C ARG A 75 -2.78 13.14 6.85
N GLU A 76 -2.21 12.25 6.04
CA GLU A 76 -2.95 11.23 5.28
C GLU A 76 -3.32 10.01 6.14
N GLY A 77 -2.87 9.95 7.40
CA GLY A 77 -3.14 8.83 8.30
C GLY A 77 -2.53 7.50 7.86
N ALA A 78 -1.45 7.54 7.06
CA ALA A 78 -0.78 6.33 6.57
C ALA A 78 -0.03 5.57 7.66
N LEU A 79 0.33 6.24 8.74
CA LEU A 79 0.89 5.66 9.96
C LEU A 79 -0.15 5.70 11.10
N PRO A 80 0.04 4.90 12.17
CA PRO A 80 -0.84 4.96 13.34
C PRO A 80 -0.97 6.39 13.88
N GLY A 81 -2.20 6.80 14.25
CA GLY A 81 -2.48 8.13 14.79
C GLY A 81 -1.72 8.38 16.09
N ARG A 82 -1.00 9.49 16.16
CA ARG A 82 -0.22 9.93 17.33
C ARG A 82 -0.32 11.45 17.49
N LYS A 83 0.06 11.95 18.67
CA LYS A 83 0.16 13.41 18.95
C LYS A 83 1.11 14.09 17.96
N ARG A 84 0.89 15.36 17.68
CA ARG A 84 1.79 16.16 16.85
C ARG A 84 3.21 16.13 17.42
N GLY A 85 4.20 16.00 16.51
CA GLY A 85 5.62 15.90 16.89
C GLY A 85 6.10 14.50 17.24
N TYR A 86 5.19 13.51 17.28
CA TYR A 86 5.58 12.13 17.57
C TYR A 86 6.45 11.52 16.48
N TYR A 87 6.17 11.80 15.21
CA TYR A 87 6.94 11.28 14.08
C TYR A 87 7.99 12.27 13.59
N ARG A 88 9.18 11.76 13.29
CA ARG A 88 10.29 12.49 12.68
C ARG A 88 10.67 11.82 11.37
N GLU A 89 10.92 12.63 10.32
CA GLU A 89 11.31 12.12 9.02
C GLU A 89 12.80 12.30 8.75
N TYR A 90 13.36 11.35 7.99
CA TYR A 90 14.76 11.35 7.57
C TYR A 90 14.85 10.98 6.09
N THR A 91 15.73 11.65 5.36
CA THR A 91 15.94 11.43 3.95
C THR A 91 16.79 10.19 3.73
N VAL A 92 16.30 9.28 2.87
CA VAL A 92 17.09 8.20 2.31
C VAL A 92 17.58 8.65 0.93
N PRO A 93 18.87 8.80 0.70
CA PRO A 93 19.40 9.21 -0.60
C PRO A 93 18.92 8.29 -1.72
N THR A 94 18.58 8.87 -2.86
CA THR A 94 18.30 8.13 -4.08
C THR A 94 19.47 8.30 -5.03
N PRO A 95 20.24 7.24 -5.34
CA PRO A 95 21.38 7.35 -6.25
C PRO A 95 20.97 7.96 -7.58
N GLY A 96 21.75 8.95 -8.05
CA GLY A 96 21.48 9.66 -9.31
C GLY A 96 20.38 10.72 -9.26
N ALA A 97 19.65 10.87 -8.16
CA ALA A 97 18.67 11.94 -8.03
C ALA A 97 19.34 13.30 -7.83
N ARG A 98 18.84 14.33 -8.52
CA ARG A 98 19.33 15.72 -8.38
C ARG A 98 18.73 16.45 -7.17
N ASN A 99 17.74 15.85 -6.53
CA ASN A 99 17.05 16.39 -5.36
C ASN A 99 17.02 15.34 -4.25
N ARG A 100 16.23 15.59 -3.19
CA ARG A 100 16.06 14.63 -2.06
C ARG A 100 15.48 13.27 -2.47
N GLY A 101 14.91 13.15 -3.68
CA GLY A 101 14.17 11.95 -4.09
C GLY A 101 12.92 11.72 -3.23
N ALA A 102 12.30 10.55 -3.40
CA ALA A 102 11.04 10.18 -2.73
C ALA A 102 11.21 9.29 -1.49
N ARG A 103 12.42 8.78 -1.25
CA ARG A 103 12.67 7.80 -0.19
C ARG A 103 12.83 8.47 1.18
N ARG A 104 12.15 7.93 2.20
CA ARG A 104 12.23 8.42 3.59
C ARG A 104 12.23 7.27 4.58
N ILE A 105 12.78 7.56 5.76
CA ILE A 105 12.48 6.82 6.98
C ILE A 105 11.73 7.76 7.90
N VAL A 106 10.65 7.28 8.51
CA VAL A 106 9.87 8.00 9.51
C VAL A 106 9.88 7.20 10.78
N CYS A 107 10.39 7.79 11.87
CA CYS A 107 10.50 7.12 13.16
C CYS A 107 9.57 7.76 14.20
N GLY A 108 9.00 6.92 15.05
CA GLY A 108 8.09 7.33 16.12
C GLY A 108 8.79 7.59 17.44
N GLY A 109 8.26 8.56 18.19
CA GLY A 109 8.84 9.06 19.43
C GLY A 109 9.82 10.20 19.20
N ALA A 110 9.84 11.17 20.11
CA ALA A 110 10.88 12.19 20.07
C ALA A 110 12.24 11.55 20.46
N PRO A 111 13.36 11.96 19.85
CA PRO A 111 14.67 11.36 20.17
C PRO A 111 15.01 11.35 21.66
N GLU A 112 14.59 12.35 22.39
CA GLU A 112 14.74 12.45 23.86
C GLU A 112 13.89 11.43 24.64
N GLU A 113 12.85 10.89 24.00
CA GLU A 113 11.97 9.87 24.59
C GLU A 113 12.41 8.44 24.22
N TRP A 114 13.45 8.28 23.38
CA TRP A 114 13.87 6.98 22.90
C TRP A 114 14.55 6.17 24.00
N SER A 115 14.03 4.98 24.27
CA SER A 115 14.68 4.08 25.20
C SER A 115 15.94 3.50 24.55
N ARG A 116 17.09 3.62 25.23
CA ARG A 116 18.38 3.10 24.76
C ARG A 116 18.75 3.56 23.34
N ASN A 117 18.46 4.82 22.99
CA ASN A 117 18.66 5.40 21.65
C ASN A 117 17.86 4.68 20.53
N ARG A 118 16.74 4.07 20.89
CA ARG A 118 15.88 3.38 19.92
C ARG A 118 14.50 4.03 19.83
N PRO A 119 14.05 4.39 18.62
CA PRO A 119 12.68 4.85 18.40
C PRO A 119 11.68 3.73 18.69
N ALA A 120 10.43 4.11 18.97
CA ALA A 120 9.36 3.15 19.22
C ALA A 120 9.08 2.27 17.99
N ALA A 121 9.14 2.84 16.80
CA ALA A 121 9.07 2.14 15.51
C ALA A 121 9.59 3.05 14.40
N CYS A 122 10.21 2.46 13.38
CA CYS A 122 10.58 3.17 12.15
C CYS A 122 9.89 2.54 10.95
N TYR A 123 9.57 3.37 9.97
CA TYR A 123 8.86 3.00 8.75
C TYR A 123 9.64 3.52 7.55
N TYR A 124 9.73 2.70 6.51
CA TYR A 124 10.34 3.07 5.24
C TYR A 124 9.28 3.35 4.19
N THR A 125 9.49 4.38 3.39
CA THR A 125 8.73 4.70 2.19
C THR A 125 9.65 4.98 1.02
N ASP A 126 9.29 4.54 -0.17
CA ASP A 126 9.99 4.84 -1.43
C ASP A 126 9.12 5.57 -2.45
N ASP A 127 7.88 5.88 -2.10
CA ASP A 127 6.87 6.52 -2.93
C ASP A 127 6.37 7.86 -2.38
N HIS A 128 7.22 8.59 -1.67
CA HIS A 128 6.93 9.91 -1.12
C HIS A 128 5.71 9.92 -0.18
N TYR A 129 5.74 9.02 0.83
CA TYR A 129 4.76 8.87 1.91
C TYR A 129 3.42 8.26 1.51
N ALA A 130 3.26 7.74 0.28
CA ALA A 130 2.02 7.09 -0.13
C ALA A 130 1.84 5.75 0.58
N THR A 131 2.91 4.96 0.69
CA THR A 131 2.92 3.70 1.44
C THR A 131 4.08 3.63 2.42
N PHE A 132 3.90 2.87 3.50
CA PHE A 132 4.91 2.64 4.52
C PHE A 132 5.03 1.18 4.87
N ARG A 133 6.27 0.74 5.13
CA ARG A 133 6.59 -0.58 5.66
C ARG A 133 7.35 -0.43 6.95
N GLN A 134 6.87 -1.05 8.03
CA GLN A 134 7.59 -1.01 9.31
C GLN A 134 8.93 -1.72 9.19
N ILE A 135 10.02 -1.08 9.58
CA ILE A 135 11.36 -1.66 9.59
C ILE A 135 11.47 -2.63 10.77
N ARG A 136 11.94 -3.84 10.50
CA ARG A 136 12.28 -4.85 11.50
C ARG A 136 13.77 -5.17 11.42
N GLU A 137 14.43 -5.24 12.54
CA GLU A 137 15.86 -5.61 12.67
C GLU A 137 16.07 -7.12 12.54
#